data_92e683ea651314717c0df70bc3dfc1b0
#
_entry.id   92e683ea651314717c0df70bc3dfc1b0
#
_cell.length_a   1.000
_cell.length_b   1.000
_cell.length_c   1.000
_cell.angle_alpha   90.00
_cell.angle_beta   90.00
_cell.angle_gamma   90.00
#
_symmetry.space_group_name_H-M   'P 1'
#
loop_
_entity.id
_entity.type
_entity.pdbx_description
1 polymer ?
#
loop_
_entity_poly.entity_id
_entity_poly.type
_entity_poly.pdbx_seq_one_letter_code
_entity_poly.pdbx_strand_id
1 'polypeptide(L)' 'MTIAVVTGGAGFIGSHLVELLIEQGHEVIALDDLTSGRRKNLSAVEVNPKFKFFEA' A
#
# COMPACT_ATOMS: atom_id res chain seq x y z
N MET A 1 9.50 -13.99 7.14
CA MET A 1 8.43 -13.21 6.53
C MET A 1 8.36 -11.83 7.18
N THR A 2 8.27 -10.79 6.39
CA THR A 2 8.27 -9.41 6.89
C THR A 2 6.93 -8.77 6.55
N ILE A 3 6.34 -8.10 7.54
CA ILE A 3 5.11 -7.34 7.35
C ILE A 3 5.47 -5.86 7.52
N ALA A 4 5.19 -5.07 6.50
CA ALA A 4 5.42 -3.65 6.53
C ALA A 4 4.09 -2.91 6.60
N VAL A 5 4.03 -1.88 7.44
CA VAL A 5 2.84 -1.02 7.53
C VAL A 5 3.22 0.35 6.96
N VAL A 6 2.46 0.79 5.97
CA VAL A 6 2.71 2.09 5.31
C VAL A 6 1.53 3.00 5.58
N THR A 7 1.72 4.01 6.42
CA THR A 7 0.70 5.04 6.64
C THR A 7 0.78 6.03 5.48
N GLY A 8 -0.38 6.51 5.03
CA GLY A 8 -0.43 7.33 3.83
C GLY A 8 -0.16 6.51 2.57
N GLY A 9 -0.47 5.21 2.60
CA GLY A 9 -0.12 4.29 1.53
C GLY A 9 -0.83 4.56 0.20
N ALA A 10 -1.95 5.30 0.21
CA ALA A 10 -2.65 5.65 -1.03
C ALA A 10 -2.18 6.99 -1.61
N GLY A 11 -1.27 7.69 -0.94
CA GLY A 11 -0.64 8.88 -1.49
C GLY A 11 0.34 8.53 -2.60
N PHE A 12 0.81 9.56 -3.32
CA PHE A 12 1.69 9.33 -4.45
C PHE A 12 2.99 8.62 -4.03
N ILE A 13 3.67 9.16 -3.02
CA ILE A 13 4.93 8.57 -2.55
C ILE A 13 4.68 7.26 -1.82
N GLY A 14 3.66 7.22 -0.97
CA GLY A 14 3.35 6.02 -0.20
C GLY A 14 2.98 4.84 -1.09
N SER A 15 2.22 5.09 -2.16
CA SER A 15 1.84 4.02 -3.09
C SER A 15 3.05 3.44 -3.83
N HIS A 16 4.02 4.27 -4.18
CA HIS A 16 5.25 3.78 -4.79
C HIS A 16 6.06 2.93 -3.81
N LEU A 17 6.10 3.33 -2.54
CA LEU A 17 6.77 2.54 -1.52
C LEU A 17 6.09 1.19 -1.34
N VAL A 18 4.75 1.18 -1.33
CA VAL A 18 3.99 -0.07 -1.24
C VAL A 18 4.36 -1.01 -2.37
N GLU A 19 4.38 -0.49 -3.61
CA GLU A 19 4.73 -1.32 -4.77
C GLU A 19 6.13 -1.90 -4.64
N LEU A 20 7.09 -1.08 -4.21
CA LEU A 20 8.47 -1.53 -4.04
C LEU A 20 8.56 -2.65 -3.00
N LEU A 21 7.89 -2.48 -1.86
CA LEU A 21 7.92 -3.49 -0.80
C LEU A 21 7.28 -4.80 -1.23
N ILE A 22 6.17 -4.73 -1.94
CA ILE A 22 5.53 -5.93 -2.50
C ILE A 22 6.47 -6.63 -3.48
N GLU A 23 7.14 -5.85 -4.33
CA GLU A 23 8.06 -6.40 -5.32
C GLU A 23 9.24 -7.10 -4.64
N GLN A 24 9.66 -6.62 -3.49
CA GLN A 24 10.73 -7.23 -2.71
C GLN A 24 10.27 -8.43 -1.88
N GLY A 25 9.01 -8.80 -1.96
CA GLY A 25 8.50 -10.00 -1.31
C GLY A 25 7.94 -9.80 0.08
N HIS A 26 7.79 -8.56 0.53
CA HIS A 26 7.19 -8.27 1.84
C HIS A 26 5.68 -8.32 1.76
N GLU A 27 5.03 -8.67 2.87
CA GLU A 27 3.61 -8.39 3.02
C GLU A 27 3.45 -6.94 3.43
N VAL A 28 2.46 -6.25 2.86
CA VAL A 28 2.26 -4.83 3.11
C VAL A 28 0.83 -4.55 3.53
N ILE A 29 0.69 -3.77 4.61
CA ILE A 29 -0.58 -3.23 5.05
C ILE A 29 -0.50 -1.72 4.83
N ALA A 30 -1.36 -1.19 3.97
CA ALA A 30 -1.44 0.25 3.73
C ALA A 30 -2.58 0.83 4.53
N LEU A 31 -2.32 1.93 5.24
CA LEU A 31 -3.32 2.67 5.99
C LEU A 31 -3.42 4.07 5.40
N ASP A 32 -4.64 4.50 5.08
CA ASP A 32 -4.86 5.83 4.53
C ASP A 32 -6.31 6.23 4.75
N ASP A 33 -6.55 7.48 5.11
CA ASP A 33 -7.91 7.99 5.26
C ASP A 33 -8.47 8.52 3.94
N LEU A 34 -7.68 8.48 2.89
CA LEU A 34 -8.05 8.93 1.54
C LEU A 34 -8.38 10.43 1.45
N THR A 35 -7.94 11.21 2.44
CA THR A 35 -8.12 12.66 2.41
C THR A 35 -7.32 13.29 1.27
N SER A 36 -6.08 12.86 1.09
CA SER A 36 -5.20 13.33 0.02
C SER A 36 -4.83 12.22 -0.95
N GLY A 37 -4.80 10.99 -0.48
CA GLY A 37 -4.44 9.84 -1.31
C GLY A 37 -5.63 9.35 -2.12
N ARG A 38 -5.34 8.51 -3.09
CA ARG A 38 -6.38 7.92 -3.94
C ARG A 38 -6.16 6.43 -4.04
N ARG A 39 -7.23 5.67 -3.87
CA ARG A 39 -7.15 4.23 -3.94
C ARG A 39 -6.64 3.73 -5.29
N LYS A 40 -6.91 4.47 -6.35
CA LYS A 40 -6.41 4.11 -7.68
C LYS A 40 -4.88 4.09 -7.76
N ASN A 41 -4.19 4.79 -6.86
CA ASN A 41 -2.74 4.76 -6.81
C ASN A 41 -2.21 3.38 -6.42
N LEU A 42 -3.06 2.55 -5.84
CA LEU A 42 -2.70 1.20 -5.41
C LEU A 42 -3.17 0.12 -6.37
N SER A 43 -3.67 0.50 -7.54
CA SER A 43 -4.27 -0.45 -8.48
C SER A 43 -3.30 -1.55 -8.92
N ALA A 44 -2.00 -1.24 -9.00
CA ALA A 44 -1.00 -2.23 -9.41
C ALA A 44 -0.83 -3.37 -8.40
N VAL A 45 -1.13 -3.13 -7.14
CA VAL A 45 -0.93 -4.11 -6.07
C VAL A 45 -2.23 -4.63 -5.48
N GLU A 46 -3.36 -4.06 -5.87
CA GLU A 46 -4.64 -4.31 -5.22
C GLU A 46 -5.04 -5.78 -5.23
N VAL A 47 -4.68 -6.52 -6.26
CA VAL A 47 -5.00 -7.94 -6.38
C VAL A 47 -3.92 -8.86 -5.83
N ASN A 48 -2.81 -8.30 -5.34
CA ASN A 48 -1.72 -9.11 -4.82
C ASN A 48 -2.10 -9.68 -3.46
N PRO A 49 -1.96 -11.00 -3.23
CA PRO A 49 -2.35 -11.61 -1.95
C PRO A 49 -1.54 -11.11 -0.75
N LYS A 50 -0.40 -10.48 -0.98
CA LYS A 50 0.43 -9.94 0.10
C LYS A 50 0.09 -8.50 0.45
N PHE A 51 -0.89 -7.91 -0.24
CA PHE A 51 -1.30 -6.52 0.00
C PHE A 51 -2.64 -6.47 0.70
N LYS A 52 -2.76 -5.61 1.71
CA LYS A 52 -4.02 -5.30 2.37
C LYS A 52 -4.13 -3.81 2.55
N PHE A 53 -5.34 -3.29 2.39
CA PHE A 53 -5.62 -1.88 2.57
C PHE A 53 -6.68 -1.69 3.64
N PHE A 54 -6.44 -0.75 4.53
CA PHE A 54 -7.42 -0.33 5.53
C PHE A 54 -7.58 1.18 5.45
N GLU A 55 -8.80 1.62 5.31
CA GLU A 55 -9.11 3.04 5.36
C GLU A 55 -9.20 3.45 6.83
N ALA A 56 -8.30 4.32 7.23
CA ALA A 56 -8.22 4.72 8.63
C ALA A 56 -7.75 6.16 8.78
#